data_a656273a2790d5f844bb26b2836c8648
#
_entry.id   a656273a2790d5f844bb26b2836c8648
#
_cell.length_a   1.000
_cell.length_b   1.000
_cell.length_c   1.000
_cell.angle_alpha   90.00
_cell.angle_beta   90.00
_cell.angle_gamma   90.00
#
_symmetry.space_group_name_H-M   'P 1'
#
loop_
_entity.id
_entity.type
_entity.pdbx_description
1 polymer ?
#
loop_
_entity_poly.entity_id
_entity_poly.type
_entity_poly.pdbx_seq_one_letter_code
_entity_poly.pdbx_strand_id
1 'polypeptide(L)'
;DNIRVPICEGFKRPPFDVKQGLLNSMIDHAFVERGWNSQPWVDTSKDRKSSQKGDFSIQTECGLNILVEVEFGNVASTFRDLYKFNLAYSTESYDCGIFILPDKDLAKRVDTIQNVDGARTLIEDARDSINLPLVLIGVGFDGNEIDLLTIKNDVNYWKTYKLDDFNSVIRD
;
A
#
# COMPACT_ATOMS: atom_id res chain seq x y z
N ASP A 1 -7.54 -3.27 -14.98
CA ASP A 1 -8.05 -1.90 -14.84
C ASP A 1 -7.04 -1.09 -14.06
N ASN A 2 -6.66 0.06 -14.57
CA ASN A 2 -5.67 0.92 -13.93
C ASN A 2 -6.36 1.76 -12.85
N ILE A 3 -5.78 1.82 -11.65
CA ILE A 3 -6.21 2.73 -10.60
C ILE A 3 -5.78 4.14 -11.01
N ARG A 4 -6.74 5.07 -11.09
CA ARG A 4 -6.43 6.48 -11.34
C ARG A 4 -5.93 7.14 -10.06
N VAL A 5 -4.87 7.94 -10.14
CA VAL A 5 -4.32 8.65 -8.98
C VAL A 5 -5.23 9.83 -8.63
N PRO A 6 -5.85 9.86 -7.42
CA PRO A 6 -6.74 10.96 -7.03
C PRO A 6 -5.93 12.19 -6.62
N ILE A 7 -6.08 13.27 -7.38
CA ILE A 7 -5.39 14.53 -7.15
C ILE A 7 -6.36 15.64 -6.73
N CYS A 8 -5.87 16.56 -5.91
CA CYS A 8 -6.60 17.76 -5.49
C CYS A 8 -5.63 18.92 -5.29
N GLU A 9 -5.57 19.83 -6.23
CA GLU A 9 -4.73 21.02 -6.12
C GLU A 9 -5.16 21.87 -4.90
N GLY A 10 -4.19 22.39 -4.17
CA GLY A 10 -4.44 23.19 -2.95
C GLY A 10 -4.86 22.38 -1.71
N PHE A 11 -4.93 21.06 -1.80
CA PHE A 11 -5.20 20.17 -0.68
C PHE A 11 -4.11 20.25 0.40
N LYS A 12 -2.85 20.21 -0.02
CA LYS A 12 -1.65 20.48 0.78
C LYS A 12 -0.81 21.55 0.08
N ARG A 13 0.30 21.95 0.71
CA ARG A 13 1.29 22.81 0.04
C ARG A 13 1.91 22.07 -1.16
N PRO A 14 2.17 22.75 -2.25
CA PRO A 14 2.89 22.15 -3.38
C PRO A 14 4.24 21.56 -2.96
N PRO A 15 4.66 20.41 -3.52
CA PRO A 15 4.05 19.69 -4.65
C PRO A 15 3.01 18.63 -4.24
N PHE A 16 2.57 18.59 -2.99
CA PHE A 16 1.72 17.53 -2.46
C PHE A 16 0.27 17.76 -2.87
N ASP A 17 -0.21 17.00 -3.85
CA ASP A 17 -1.56 17.10 -4.40
C ASP A 17 -2.31 15.75 -4.41
N VAL A 18 -1.63 14.62 -4.16
CA VAL A 18 -2.26 13.30 -4.12
C VAL A 18 -3.03 13.08 -2.81
N LYS A 19 -4.28 12.71 -2.92
CA LYS A 19 -5.13 12.31 -1.77
C LYS A 19 -4.84 10.87 -1.36
N GLN A 20 -3.75 10.67 -0.60
CA GLN A 20 -3.23 9.35 -0.20
C GLN A 20 -4.29 8.44 0.40
N GLY A 21 -5.12 8.93 1.32
CA GLY A 21 -6.14 8.11 1.97
C GLY A 21 -7.16 7.54 0.97
N LEU A 22 -7.51 8.32 -0.07
CA LEU A 22 -8.40 7.87 -1.13
C LEU A 22 -7.69 6.85 -2.04
N LEU A 23 -6.44 7.11 -2.40
CA LEU A 23 -5.62 6.17 -3.19
C LEU A 23 -5.51 4.81 -2.49
N ASN A 24 -5.21 4.81 -1.19
CA ASN A 24 -5.13 3.58 -0.39
C ASN A 24 -6.46 2.80 -0.44
N SER A 25 -7.60 3.49 -0.32
CA SER A 25 -8.92 2.83 -0.39
C SER A 25 -9.23 2.29 -1.77
N MET A 26 -8.79 2.96 -2.84
CA MET A 26 -8.93 2.45 -4.21
C MET A 26 -8.10 1.19 -4.41
N ILE A 27 -6.89 1.14 -3.84
CA ILE A 27 -6.03 -0.05 -3.85
C ILE A 27 -6.71 -1.19 -3.06
N ASP A 28 -7.19 -0.91 -1.84
CA ASP A 28 -7.88 -1.90 -1.01
C ASP A 28 -9.07 -2.53 -1.75
N HIS A 29 -9.93 -1.69 -2.32
CA HIS A 29 -11.06 -2.15 -3.12
C HIS A 29 -10.62 -3.03 -4.30
N ALA A 30 -9.59 -2.61 -5.03
CA ALA A 30 -9.10 -3.35 -6.20
C ALA A 30 -8.52 -4.73 -5.84
N PHE A 31 -7.88 -4.86 -4.68
CA PHE A 31 -7.39 -6.15 -4.17
C PHE A 31 -8.55 -7.05 -3.74
N VAL A 32 -9.50 -6.52 -2.95
CA VAL A 32 -10.65 -7.27 -2.45
C VAL A 32 -11.55 -7.77 -3.59
N GLU A 33 -11.81 -6.94 -4.61
CA GLU A 33 -12.58 -7.36 -5.80
C GLU A 33 -11.92 -8.50 -6.58
N ARG A 34 -10.60 -8.65 -6.47
CA ARG A 34 -9.84 -9.74 -7.10
C ARG A 34 -9.66 -10.96 -6.21
N GLY A 35 -10.38 -11.00 -5.08
CA GLY A 35 -10.41 -12.16 -4.19
C GLY A 35 -9.25 -12.21 -3.19
N TRP A 36 -8.50 -11.13 -2.99
CA TRP A 36 -7.50 -11.05 -1.94
C TRP A 36 -8.17 -10.86 -0.58
N ASN A 37 -7.65 -11.53 0.44
CA ASN A 37 -8.08 -11.33 1.82
C ASN A 37 -7.48 -10.03 2.36
N SER A 38 -8.32 -9.12 2.84
CA SER A 38 -7.88 -7.86 3.48
C SER A 38 -7.59 -8.10 4.96
N GLN A 39 -6.57 -7.42 5.49
CA GLN A 39 -6.16 -7.44 6.91
C GLN A 39 -5.89 -8.85 7.46
N PRO A 40 -5.16 -9.73 6.73
CA PRO A 40 -4.85 -11.07 7.21
C PRO A 40 -3.93 -11.03 8.43
N TRP A 41 -3.97 -12.07 9.25
CA TRP A 41 -2.95 -12.24 10.28
C TRP A 41 -1.61 -12.60 9.66
N VAL A 42 -0.54 -11.92 10.09
CA VAL A 42 0.83 -12.21 9.66
C VAL A 42 1.31 -13.56 10.21
N ASP A 43 0.93 -13.87 11.45
CA ASP A 43 1.12 -15.18 12.05
C ASP A 43 -0.21 -15.95 12.00
N THR A 44 -0.26 -17.01 11.22
CA THR A 44 -1.47 -17.85 11.04
C THR A 44 -1.49 -19.07 11.96
N SER A 45 -0.50 -19.23 12.85
CA SER A 45 -0.42 -20.35 13.79
C SER A 45 -1.59 -20.37 14.78
N LYS A 46 -1.92 -21.56 15.29
CA LYS A 46 -2.98 -21.73 16.30
C LYS A 46 -2.63 -21.04 17.62
N ASP A 47 -1.34 -21.02 17.96
CA ASP A 47 -0.81 -20.46 19.20
C ASP A 47 -0.31 -19.01 19.02
N ARG A 48 -0.86 -18.32 18.02
CA ARG A 48 -0.48 -16.95 17.68
C ARG A 48 -0.43 -16.03 18.89
N LYS A 49 0.71 -15.39 19.06
CA LYS A 49 0.94 -14.34 20.08
C LYS A 49 0.97 -12.94 19.50
N SER A 50 1.22 -12.84 18.19
CA SER A 50 1.30 -11.56 17.49
C SER A 50 -0.09 -11.05 17.13
N SER A 51 -0.29 -9.73 17.28
CA SER A 51 -1.46 -9.00 16.79
C SER A 51 -1.21 -8.32 15.44
N GLN A 52 -0.08 -8.62 14.78
CA GLN A 52 0.26 -8.00 13.50
C GLN A 52 -0.65 -8.51 12.38
N LYS A 53 -1.12 -7.56 11.59
CA LYS A 53 -1.87 -7.83 10.37
C LYS A 53 -1.11 -7.27 9.18
N GLY A 54 -1.16 -8.00 8.06
CA GLY A 54 -0.75 -7.51 6.76
C GLY A 54 -1.87 -6.73 6.08
N ASP A 55 -1.58 -6.14 4.92
CA ASP A 55 -2.60 -5.45 4.16
C ASP A 55 -3.45 -6.45 3.37
N PHE A 56 -2.82 -7.36 2.63
CA PHE A 56 -3.55 -8.40 1.89
C PHE A 56 -2.84 -9.74 1.92
N SER A 57 -3.60 -10.80 1.64
CA SER A 57 -3.04 -12.12 1.37
C SER A 57 -3.88 -12.88 0.36
N ILE A 58 -3.24 -13.85 -0.30
CA ILE A 58 -3.93 -14.81 -1.15
C ILE A 58 -3.23 -16.17 -1.06
N GLN A 59 -3.99 -17.24 -1.19
CA GLN A 59 -3.46 -18.54 -1.53
C GLN A 59 -3.65 -18.77 -3.02
N THR A 60 -2.57 -19.03 -3.73
CA THR A 60 -2.59 -19.30 -5.17
C THR A 60 -3.16 -20.68 -5.47
N GLU A 61 -3.53 -20.95 -6.71
CA GLU A 61 -3.99 -22.27 -7.17
C GLU A 61 -2.93 -23.35 -6.98
N CYS A 62 -1.65 -23.02 -7.02
CA CYS A 62 -0.55 -23.95 -6.75
C CYS A 62 -0.24 -24.10 -5.24
N GLY A 63 -1.02 -23.47 -4.37
CA GLY A 63 -0.93 -23.61 -2.92
C GLY A 63 0.01 -22.65 -2.22
N LEU A 64 0.67 -21.70 -2.92
CA LEU A 64 1.53 -20.71 -2.28
C LEU A 64 0.69 -19.68 -1.52
N ASN A 65 1.09 -19.39 -0.29
CA ASN A 65 0.53 -18.31 0.53
C ASN A 65 1.37 -17.04 0.35
N ILE A 66 0.74 -15.99 -0.12
CA ILE A 66 1.40 -14.70 -0.42
C ILE A 66 0.89 -13.65 0.56
N LEU A 67 1.83 -12.93 1.21
CA LEU A 67 1.54 -11.75 2.03
C LEU A 67 1.88 -10.49 1.23
N VAL A 68 1.02 -9.47 1.28
CA VAL A 68 1.23 -8.17 0.62
C VAL A 68 1.21 -7.07 1.66
N GLU A 69 2.16 -6.15 1.55
CA GLU A 69 2.17 -4.86 2.23
C GLU A 69 2.20 -3.74 1.18
N VAL A 70 1.36 -2.73 1.37
CA VAL A 70 1.28 -1.53 0.52
C VAL A 70 1.66 -0.33 1.37
N GLU A 71 2.84 0.22 1.15
CA GLU A 71 3.40 1.24 2.06
C GLU A 71 3.55 2.60 1.35
N PHE A 72 2.72 3.55 1.75
CA PHE A 72 2.78 4.95 1.38
C PHE A 72 3.14 5.85 2.57
N GLY A 73 3.78 5.31 3.58
CA GLY A 73 4.21 6.03 4.77
C GLY A 73 5.70 6.36 4.78
N ASN A 74 6.19 6.69 5.96
CA ASN A 74 7.58 7.05 6.17
C ASN A 74 8.50 5.83 6.32
N VAL A 75 9.81 6.06 6.43
CA VAL A 75 10.83 5.01 6.59
C VAL A 75 10.55 4.09 7.80
N ALA A 76 10.00 4.62 8.90
CA ALA A 76 9.71 3.79 10.08
C ALA A 76 8.60 2.76 9.79
N SER A 77 7.61 3.11 8.95
CA SER A 77 6.59 2.18 8.47
C SER A 77 7.21 1.06 7.64
N THR A 78 8.16 1.38 6.77
CA THR A 78 8.91 0.38 5.98
C THR A 78 9.58 -0.65 6.87
N PHE A 79 10.25 -0.25 7.96
CA PHE A 79 10.85 -1.19 8.91
C PHE A 79 9.81 -2.07 9.61
N ARG A 80 8.65 -1.51 9.96
CA ARG A 80 7.54 -2.29 10.53
C ARG A 80 7.06 -3.36 9.55
N ASP A 81 6.97 -3.06 8.28
CA ASP A 81 6.51 -4.01 7.27
C ASP A 81 7.56 -5.07 6.96
N LEU A 82 8.85 -4.71 6.94
CA LEU A 82 9.94 -5.69 6.88
C LEU A 82 9.93 -6.62 8.10
N TYR A 83 9.60 -6.12 9.30
CA TYR A 83 9.39 -6.96 10.48
C TYR A 83 8.23 -7.95 10.28
N LYS A 84 7.11 -7.52 9.67
CA LYS A 84 5.98 -8.42 9.38
C LYS A 84 6.39 -9.55 8.42
N PHE A 85 7.16 -9.26 7.37
CA PHE A 85 7.68 -10.29 6.48
C PHE A 85 8.58 -11.29 7.20
N ASN A 86 9.45 -10.83 8.11
CA ASN A 86 10.27 -11.72 8.92
C ASN A 86 9.44 -12.58 9.88
N LEU A 87 8.40 -12.00 10.49
CA LEU A 87 7.47 -12.74 11.33
C LEU A 87 6.74 -13.81 10.52
N ALA A 88 6.24 -13.47 9.33
CA ALA A 88 5.57 -14.38 8.42
C ALA A 88 6.45 -15.58 8.05
N TYR A 89 7.74 -15.34 7.82
CA TYR A 89 8.73 -16.38 7.56
C TYR A 89 8.99 -17.26 8.79
N SER A 90 9.25 -16.63 9.94
CA SER A 90 9.59 -17.35 11.18
C SER A 90 8.46 -18.22 11.73
N THR A 91 7.22 -17.92 11.36
CA THR A 91 6.02 -18.67 11.73
C THR A 91 5.55 -19.62 10.62
N GLU A 92 6.31 -19.73 9.52
CA GLU A 92 5.97 -20.56 8.36
C GLU A 92 4.55 -20.27 7.82
N SER A 93 4.09 -19.02 7.98
CA SER A 93 2.72 -18.62 7.63
C SER A 93 2.55 -18.28 6.17
N TYR A 94 3.64 -17.81 5.53
CA TYR A 94 3.65 -17.40 4.13
C TYR A 94 4.92 -17.87 3.43
N ASP A 95 4.81 -18.13 2.13
CA ASP A 95 5.90 -18.63 1.28
C ASP A 95 6.69 -17.49 0.64
N CYS A 96 6.02 -16.36 0.36
CA CYS A 96 6.64 -15.15 -0.17
C CYS A 96 5.85 -13.90 0.19
N GLY A 97 6.51 -12.75 0.05
CA GLY A 97 5.94 -11.42 0.24
C GLY A 97 5.95 -10.59 -1.04
N ILE A 98 4.97 -9.72 -1.17
CA ILE A 98 4.97 -8.64 -2.16
C ILE A 98 4.97 -7.32 -1.40
N PHE A 99 5.95 -6.48 -1.67
CA PHE A 99 6.06 -5.16 -1.06
C PHE A 99 5.86 -4.09 -2.13
N ILE A 100 4.78 -3.33 -2.00
CA ILE A 100 4.34 -2.32 -2.97
C ILE A 100 4.60 -0.95 -2.39
N LEU A 101 5.38 -0.13 -3.10
CA LEU A 101 5.71 1.25 -2.70
C LEU A 101 5.52 2.19 -3.89
N PRO A 102 5.34 3.50 -3.67
CA PRO A 102 5.37 4.45 -4.75
C PRO A 102 6.75 4.52 -5.39
N ASP A 103 6.79 4.82 -6.66
CA ASP A 103 8.03 5.28 -7.29
C ASP A 103 8.41 6.68 -6.78
N LYS A 104 9.58 7.16 -7.20
CA LYS A 104 10.11 8.45 -6.75
C LYS A 104 9.22 9.64 -7.14
N ASP A 105 8.53 9.57 -8.28
CA ASP A 105 7.76 10.69 -8.78
C ASP A 105 6.37 10.75 -8.14
N LEU A 106 5.73 9.62 -7.92
CA LEU A 106 4.50 9.55 -7.13
C LEU A 106 4.75 9.93 -5.67
N ALA A 107 5.84 9.41 -5.06
CA ALA A 107 6.19 9.73 -3.67
C ALA A 107 6.30 11.22 -3.41
N LYS A 108 6.94 11.99 -4.32
CA LYS A 108 7.09 13.44 -4.22
C LYS A 108 5.76 14.21 -4.19
N ARG A 109 4.68 13.62 -4.72
CA ARG A 109 3.36 14.23 -4.78
C ARG A 109 2.46 13.83 -3.61
N VAL A 110 2.79 12.74 -2.92
CA VAL A 110 2.01 12.27 -1.75
C VAL A 110 2.42 13.00 -0.48
N ASP A 111 3.66 12.86 -0.06
CA ASP A 111 4.28 13.51 1.13
C ASP A 111 5.78 13.17 1.16
N THR A 112 6.43 13.47 2.30
CA THR A 112 7.78 12.99 2.60
C THR A 112 7.71 11.50 3.02
N ILE A 113 7.53 10.63 2.03
CA ILE A 113 7.34 9.20 2.23
C ILE A 113 8.48 8.40 1.60
N GLN A 114 8.55 7.12 1.99
CA GLN A 114 9.47 6.17 1.38
C GLN A 114 9.05 5.85 -0.05
N ASN A 115 10.02 5.56 -0.91
CA ASN A 115 9.79 5.10 -2.27
C ASN A 115 10.49 3.76 -2.51
N VAL A 116 10.21 3.14 -3.66
CA VAL A 116 10.71 1.80 -4.00
C VAL A 116 12.25 1.72 -4.03
N ASP A 117 12.94 2.78 -4.47
CA ASP A 117 14.41 2.76 -4.53
C ASP A 117 15.02 2.83 -3.13
N GLY A 118 14.48 3.67 -2.25
CA GLY A 118 14.90 3.73 -0.85
C GLY A 118 14.60 2.43 -0.10
N ALA A 119 13.45 1.80 -0.36
CA ALA A 119 13.12 0.50 0.23
C ALA A 119 14.07 -0.61 -0.29
N ARG A 120 14.43 -0.59 -1.58
CA ARG A 120 15.41 -1.52 -2.16
C ARG A 120 16.75 -1.42 -1.43
N THR A 121 17.26 -0.21 -1.21
CA THR A 121 18.51 0.01 -0.46
C THR A 121 18.42 -0.58 0.95
N LEU A 122 17.32 -0.33 1.68
CA LEU A 122 17.12 -0.89 3.02
C LEU A 122 17.08 -2.42 3.03
N ILE A 123 16.45 -3.03 2.02
CA ILE A 123 16.38 -4.49 1.88
C ILE A 123 17.77 -5.06 1.55
N GLU A 124 18.53 -4.41 0.68
CA GLU A 124 19.90 -4.82 0.32
C GLU A 124 20.85 -4.72 1.52
N ASP A 125 20.74 -3.66 2.32
CA ASP A 125 21.52 -3.47 3.55
C ASP A 125 21.17 -4.51 4.62
N ALA A 126 19.89 -4.92 4.70
CA ALA A 126 19.37 -5.87 5.67
C ALA A 126 19.21 -7.30 5.11
N ARG A 127 19.77 -7.61 3.96
CA ARG A 127 19.55 -8.87 3.22
C ARG A 127 19.76 -10.14 4.06
N ASP A 128 20.73 -10.11 4.98
CA ASP A 128 21.03 -11.26 5.85
C ASP A 128 20.01 -11.43 6.99
N SER A 129 19.12 -10.44 7.17
CA SER A 129 18.06 -10.42 8.19
C SER A 129 16.65 -10.59 7.61
N ILE A 130 16.50 -10.50 6.29
CA ILE A 130 15.20 -10.67 5.60
C ILE A 130 15.20 -12.03 4.93
N ASN A 131 14.45 -12.97 5.48
CA ASN A 131 14.47 -14.36 5.06
C ASN A 131 13.29 -14.76 4.16
N LEU A 132 12.16 -14.03 4.22
CA LEU A 132 11.04 -14.29 3.30
C LEU A 132 11.43 -13.83 1.89
N PRO A 133 11.27 -14.66 0.85
CA PRO A 133 11.42 -14.21 -0.52
C PRO A 133 10.49 -13.04 -0.81
N LEU A 134 11.04 -11.89 -1.26
CA LEU A 134 10.28 -10.67 -1.50
C LEU A 134 10.28 -10.26 -2.97
N VAL A 135 9.12 -9.91 -3.46
CA VAL A 135 8.94 -9.16 -4.72
C VAL A 135 8.70 -7.70 -4.36
N LEU A 136 9.57 -6.82 -4.83
CA LEU A 136 9.46 -5.38 -4.65
C LEU A 136 8.82 -4.76 -5.89
N ILE A 137 7.70 -4.06 -5.72
CA ILE A 137 6.94 -3.42 -6.79
C ILE A 137 6.91 -1.92 -6.57
N GLY A 138 7.44 -1.17 -7.54
CA GLY A 138 7.28 0.28 -7.61
C GLY A 138 6.00 0.64 -8.38
N VAL A 139 5.12 1.42 -7.79
CA VAL A 139 3.95 1.97 -8.47
C VAL A 139 4.18 3.45 -8.78
N GLY A 140 3.98 3.80 -10.03
CA GLY A 140 4.01 5.16 -10.54
C GLY A 140 2.66 5.53 -11.14
N PHE A 141 2.61 6.70 -11.75
CA PHE A 141 1.49 7.10 -12.57
C PHE A 141 1.98 7.50 -13.97
N ASP A 142 1.20 7.15 -14.96
CA ASP A 142 1.47 7.40 -16.39
C ASP A 142 0.60 8.53 -16.95
N GLY A 143 0.15 9.44 -16.09
CA GLY A 143 -0.82 10.49 -16.40
C GLY A 143 -2.28 10.06 -16.18
N ASN A 144 -2.52 8.85 -15.66
CA ASN A 144 -3.86 8.38 -15.34
C ASN A 144 -4.32 8.92 -13.98
N GLU A 145 -4.81 10.14 -13.98
CA GLU A 145 -5.23 10.90 -12.80
C GLU A 145 -6.73 11.15 -12.79
N ILE A 146 -7.28 11.35 -11.61
CA ILE A 146 -8.63 11.90 -11.42
C ILE A 146 -8.52 13.18 -10.60
N ASP A 147 -8.85 14.32 -11.23
CA ASP A 147 -8.94 15.59 -10.52
C ASP A 147 -10.23 15.65 -9.70
N LEU A 148 -10.09 15.59 -8.39
CA LEU A 148 -11.21 15.59 -7.45
C LEU A 148 -12.01 16.90 -7.49
N LEU A 149 -11.40 18.02 -7.93
CA LEU A 149 -12.11 19.28 -8.08
C LEU A 149 -13.11 19.27 -9.26
N THR A 150 -12.95 18.37 -10.22
CA THR A 150 -13.93 18.17 -11.28
C THR A 150 -15.21 17.47 -10.76
N ILE A 151 -15.07 16.62 -9.73
CA ILE A 151 -16.20 15.94 -9.09
C ILE A 151 -16.90 16.91 -8.13
N LYS A 152 -16.13 17.58 -7.28
CA LYS A 152 -16.65 18.60 -6.36
C LYS A 152 -15.63 19.73 -6.22
N ASN A 153 -15.97 20.89 -6.74
CA ASN A 153 -15.10 22.08 -6.70
C ASN A 153 -15.10 22.72 -5.29
N ASP A 154 -14.59 21.98 -4.31
CA ASP A 154 -14.45 22.42 -2.91
C ASP A 154 -13.25 21.72 -2.26
N VAL A 155 -12.12 22.43 -2.21
CA VAL A 155 -10.88 21.93 -1.58
C VAL A 155 -11.08 21.59 -0.11
N ASN A 156 -11.91 22.35 0.63
CA ASN A 156 -12.14 22.09 2.05
C ASN A 156 -12.94 20.80 2.26
N TYR A 157 -13.88 20.49 1.38
CA TYR A 157 -14.54 19.21 1.37
C TYR A 157 -13.51 18.10 1.25
N TRP A 158 -12.60 18.15 0.30
CA TRP A 158 -11.58 17.12 0.11
C TRP A 158 -10.55 17.03 1.22
N LYS A 159 -10.27 18.15 1.95
CA LYS A 159 -9.42 18.12 3.15
C LYS A 159 -10.05 17.29 4.28
N THR A 160 -11.36 17.39 4.44
CA THR A 160 -12.11 16.75 5.52
C THR A 160 -12.79 15.45 5.11
N TYR A 161 -12.71 15.09 3.82
CA TYR A 161 -13.32 13.90 3.25
C TYR A 161 -12.93 12.63 4.03
N LYS A 162 -13.94 11.92 4.52
CA LYS A 162 -13.81 10.62 5.17
C LYS A 162 -14.24 9.53 4.22
N LEU A 163 -13.62 8.36 4.35
CA LEU A 163 -13.72 7.22 3.43
C LEU A 163 -15.13 6.62 3.27
N ASP A 164 -16.08 6.98 4.12
CA ASP A 164 -17.46 6.47 4.07
C ASP A 164 -18.22 6.85 2.78
N ASP A 165 -17.74 7.87 2.04
CA ASP A 165 -18.31 8.31 0.75
C ASP A 165 -17.58 7.76 -0.49
N PHE A 166 -16.70 6.79 -0.32
CA PHE A 166 -15.83 6.22 -1.36
C PHE A 166 -16.61 5.74 -2.61
N ASN A 167 -17.78 5.14 -2.41
CA ASN A 167 -18.62 4.63 -3.50
C ASN A 167 -19.11 5.71 -4.47
N SER A 168 -19.15 7.00 -4.05
CA SER A 168 -19.56 8.10 -4.92
C SER A 168 -18.43 8.57 -5.87
N VAL A 169 -17.18 8.28 -5.54
CA VAL A 169 -16.00 8.74 -6.29
C VAL A 169 -15.51 7.70 -7.30
N ILE A 170 -15.82 6.42 -7.08
CA ILE A 170 -15.34 5.31 -7.94
C ILE A 170 -16.32 4.91 -9.03
N ARG A 171 -17.60 5.20 -8.86
CA ARG A 171 -18.66 4.74 -9.79
C ARG A 171 -18.84 5.59 -11.03
N ASP A 172 -18.15 6.71 -11.16
CA ASP A 172 -18.08 7.57 -12.33
C ASP A 172 -16.72 7.43 -13.06
#